data_509b85bc6feb6f4b23c57e01cb624433
#
_entry.id   509b85bc6feb6f4b23c57e01cb624433
#
_cell.length_a   1.000
_cell.length_b   1.000
_cell.length_c   1.000
_cell.angle_alpha   90.00
_cell.angle_beta   90.00
_cell.angle_gamma   90.00
#
_symmetry.space_group_name_H-M   'P 1'
#
loop_
_entity.id
_entity.type
_entity.pdbx_description
1 polymer ?
#
loop_
_entity_poly.entity_id
_entity_poly.type
_entity_poly.pdbx_seq_one_letter_code
_entity_poly.pdbx_strand_id
1 'polypeptide(L)'
;MPSNFKSLPIVDVSGLYSADPAARQRVADAIGAASRDSGFLYVVGHPIKDETRARLLAATMAFFARPAEEKMKSYIGLSKSHSGYVPPGEEVFYGQKPDRKEAFDVSLD
;
A
#
# COMPACT_ATOMS: atom_id res chain seq x y z
N MET A 1 24.35 -11.17 4.49
CA MET A 1 24.02 -12.59 4.70
C MET A 1 22.73 -12.91 3.96
N PRO A 2 22.70 -13.96 3.15
CA PRO A 2 21.41 -14.39 2.57
C PRO A 2 20.48 -14.76 3.71
N SER A 3 19.28 -14.23 3.70
CA SER A 3 18.25 -14.61 4.67
C SER A 3 17.73 -16.00 4.33
N ASN A 4 17.77 -16.90 5.31
CA ASN A 4 17.28 -18.27 5.17
C ASN A 4 15.81 -18.43 5.53
N PHE A 5 15.03 -17.35 5.52
CA PHE A 5 13.61 -17.48 5.85
C PHE A 5 12.87 -18.20 4.72
N LYS A 6 12.05 -19.16 5.13
CA LYS A 6 11.26 -20.00 4.20
C LYS A 6 9.81 -19.52 4.05
N SER A 7 9.39 -18.56 4.88
CA SER A 7 8.04 -18.02 4.90
C SER A 7 8.06 -16.60 5.45
N LEU A 8 7.06 -15.79 5.06
CA LEU A 8 6.86 -14.48 5.63
C LEU A 8 6.10 -14.61 6.96
N PRO A 9 6.49 -13.82 7.99
CA PRO A 9 5.77 -13.82 9.25
C PRO A 9 4.37 -13.25 9.08
N ILE A 10 3.42 -13.79 9.87
CA ILE A 10 2.05 -13.29 9.95
C ILE A 10 1.89 -12.64 11.31
N VAL A 11 1.54 -11.37 11.34
CA VAL A 11 1.37 -10.59 12.58
C VAL A 11 -0.10 -10.23 12.75
N ASP A 12 -0.67 -10.65 13.88
CA ASP A 12 -2.00 -10.22 14.30
C ASP A 12 -1.89 -8.85 14.96
N VAL A 13 -2.46 -7.82 14.33
CA VAL A 13 -2.39 -6.45 14.81
C VAL A 13 -3.61 -6.03 15.65
N SER A 14 -4.52 -6.94 15.94
CA SER A 14 -5.73 -6.61 16.72
C SER A 14 -5.42 -5.99 18.08
N GLY A 15 -4.30 -6.37 18.70
CA GLY A 15 -3.85 -5.81 19.96
C GLY A 15 -3.53 -4.31 19.92
N LEU A 16 -3.30 -3.71 18.74
CA LEU A 16 -3.09 -2.27 18.62
C LEU A 16 -4.33 -1.46 19.01
N TYR A 17 -5.51 -2.06 18.89
CA TYR A 17 -6.78 -1.42 19.21
C TYR A 17 -7.24 -1.67 20.64
N SER A 18 -6.43 -2.38 21.43
CA SER A 18 -6.68 -2.64 22.85
C SER A 18 -6.38 -1.42 23.71
N ALA A 19 -7.16 -1.25 24.78
CA ALA A 19 -6.86 -0.29 25.83
C ALA A 19 -5.65 -0.70 26.69
N ASP A 20 -5.29 -2.00 26.67
CA ASP A 20 -4.15 -2.54 27.42
C ASP A 20 -2.82 -2.18 26.74
N PRO A 21 -1.94 -1.37 27.39
CA PRO A 21 -0.64 -1.04 26.83
C PRO A 21 0.25 -2.24 26.53
N ALA A 22 0.13 -3.32 27.33
CA ALA A 22 0.92 -4.53 27.12
C ALA A 22 0.50 -5.26 25.83
N ALA A 23 -0.79 -5.25 25.48
CA ALA A 23 -1.27 -5.81 24.24
C ALA A 23 -0.73 -5.05 23.03
N ARG A 24 -0.74 -3.71 23.09
CA ARG A 24 -0.15 -2.87 22.04
C ARG A 24 1.35 -3.10 21.90
N GLN A 25 2.06 -3.23 23.01
CA GLN A 25 3.51 -3.46 23.00
C GLN A 25 3.86 -4.80 22.36
N ARG A 26 3.11 -5.86 22.64
CA ARG A 26 3.34 -7.17 22.01
C ARG A 26 3.26 -7.09 20.48
N VAL A 27 2.29 -6.33 19.95
CA VAL A 27 2.19 -6.13 18.51
C VAL A 27 3.35 -5.34 17.96
N ALA A 28 3.75 -4.25 18.64
CA ALA A 28 4.91 -3.44 18.25
C ALA A 28 6.18 -4.28 18.19
N ASP A 29 6.39 -5.15 19.19
CA ASP A 29 7.55 -6.04 19.24
C ASP A 29 7.53 -7.04 18.06
N ALA A 30 6.37 -7.60 17.75
CA ALA A 30 6.22 -8.53 16.63
C ALA A 30 6.48 -7.87 15.27
N ILE A 31 5.97 -6.66 15.05
CA ILE A 31 6.24 -5.88 13.84
C ILE A 31 7.73 -5.54 13.75
N GLY A 32 8.33 -5.11 14.85
CA GLY A 32 9.76 -4.82 14.91
C GLY A 32 10.62 -6.01 14.57
N ALA A 33 10.31 -7.19 15.12
CA ALA A 33 11.02 -8.43 14.80
C ALA A 33 10.89 -8.80 13.32
N ALA A 34 9.68 -8.77 12.77
CA ALA A 34 9.44 -9.06 11.36
C ALA A 34 10.21 -8.10 10.43
N SER A 35 10.25 -6.82 10.80
CA SER A 35 10.94 -5.78 10.04
C SER A 35 12.46 -5.98 10.03
N ARG A 36 13.04 -6.44 11.14
CA ARG A 36 14.48 -6.72 11.24
C ARG A 36 14.88 -8.03 10.55
N ASP A 37 14.02 -9.06 10.64
CA ASP A 37 14.36 -10.40 10.16
C ASP A 37 14.16 -10.53 8.65
N SER A 38 12.96 -10.25 8.15
CA SER A 38 12.62 -10.40 6.73
C SER A 38 12.38 -9.08 6.00
N GLY A 39 12.04 -8.02 6.73
CA GLY A 39 11.62 -6.74 6.15
C GLY A 39 10.19 -6.74 5.60
N PHE A 40 9.50 -7.87 5.63
CA PHE A 40 8.15 -8.06 5.13
C PHE A 40 7.31 -8.83 6.14
N LEU A 41 6.00 -8.61 6.12
CA LEU A 41 5.06 -9.36 6.95
C LEU A 41 3.68 -9.37 6.32
N TYR A 42 2.91 -10.40 6.66
CA TYR A 42 1.47 -10.38 6.46
C TYR A 42 0.79 -9.87 7.73
N VAL A 43 -0.28 -9.10 7.58
CA VAL A 43 -1.04 -8.51 8.68
C VAL A 43 -2.42 -9.13 8.72
N VAL A 44 -2.83 -9.60 9.88
CA VAL A 44 -4.19 -10.08 10.16
C VAL A 44 -4.76 -9.32 11.37
N GLY A 45 -6.06 -9.41 11.58
CA GLY A 45 -6.70 -8.75 12.73
C GLY A 45 -6.86 -7.23 12.60
N HIS A 46 -6.66 -6.68 11.39
CA HIS A 46 -6.93 -5.27 11.12
C HIS A 46 -8.45 -5.02 10.97
N PRO A 47 -8.92 -3.77 11.21
CA PRO A 47 -10.35 -3.46 11.18
C PRO A 47 -10.94 -3.30 9.78
N ILE A 48 -10.12 -3.37 8.73
CA ILE A 48 -10.58 -3.23 7.36
C ILE A 48 -11.33 -4.49 6.96
N LYS A 49 -12.61 -4.35 6.61
CA LYS A 49 -13.46 -5.48 6.22
C LYS A 49 -13.09 -5.99 4.84
N ASP A 50 -13.25 -7.30 4.63
CA ASP A 50 -13.01 -7.92 3.32
C ASP A 50 -13.88 -7.30 2.22
N GLU A 51 -15.11 -6.94 2.53
CA GLU A 51 -16.00 -6.22 1.61
C GLU A 51 -15.41 -4.89 1.14
N THR A 52 -14.82 -4.12 2.05
CA THR A 52 -14.17 -2.84 1.72
C THR A 52 -12.99 -3.06 0.76
N ARG A 53 -12.17 -4.07 1.02
CA ARG A 53 -11.06 -4.44 0.14
C ARG A 53 -11.53 -4.87 -1.24
N ALA A 54 -12.56 -5.71 -1.30
CA ALA A 54 -13.14 -6.17 -2.56
C ALA A 54 -13.70 -5.00 -3.38
N ARG A 55 -14.40 -4.07 -2.74
CA ARG A 55 -14.92 -2.86 -3.39
C ARG A 55 -13.81 -1.97 -3.93
N LEU A 56 -12.74 -1.79 -3.15
CA LEU A 56 -11.58 -1.00 -3.58
C LEU A 56 -10.91 -1.65 -4.79
N LEU A 57 -10.70 -2.96 -4.76
CA LEU A 57 -10.12 -3.69 -5.88
C LEU A 57 -10.97 -3.56 -7.14
N ALA A 58 -12.28 -3.74 -7.02
CA ALA A 58 -13.21 -3.61 -8.15
C ALA A 58 -13.19 -2.19 -8.74
N ALA A 59 -13.20 -1.16 -7.88
CA ALA A 59 -13.11 0.23 -8.31
C ALA A 59 -11.78 0.54 -9.01
N THR A 60 -10.69 0.00 -8.50
CA THR A 60 -9.35 0.13 -9.08
C THR A 60 -9.29 -0.48 -10.47
N MET A 61 -9.77 -1.71 -10.62
CA MET A 61 -9.81 -2.38 -11.92
C MET A 61 -10.68 -1.63 -12.93
N ALA A 62 -11.84 -1.14 -12.50
CA ALA A 62 -12.73 -0.36 -13.34
C ALA A 62 -12.10 0.96 -13.80
N PHE A 63 -11.40 1.65 -12.90
CA PHE A 63 -10.73 2.90 -13.23
C PHE A 63 -9.62 2.69 -14.28
N PHE A 64 -8.73 1.73 -14.05
CA PHE A 64 -7.60 1.50 -14.96
C PHE A 64 -8.02 0.92 -16.31
N ALA A 65 -9.21 0.33 -16.41
CA ALA A 65 -9.78 -0.13 -17.68
C ALA A 65 -10.35 1.02 -18.55
N ARG A 66 -10.48 2.23 -18.01
CA ARG A 66 -10.99 3.39 -18.76
C ARG A 66 -10.00 3.86 -19.82
N PRO A 67 -10.47 4.54 -20.87
CA PRO A 67 -9.60 5.21 -21.84
C PRO A 67 -8.67 6.21 -21.15
N ALA A 68 -7.46 6.40 -21.73
CA ALA A 68 -6.46 7.29 -21.18
C ALA A 68 -6.97 8.71 -20.92
N GLU A 69 -7.75 9.26 -21.86
CA GLU A 69 -8.32 10.61 -21.73
C GLU A 69 -9.28 10.74 -20.54
N GLU A 70 -10.02 9.68 -20.20
CA GLU A 70 -10.87 9.67 -19.00
C GLU A 70 -10.04 9.63 -17.71
N LYS A 71 -8.99 8.82 -17.68
CA LYS A 71 -8.08 8.75 -16.54
C LYS A 71 -7.34 10.07 -16.34
N MET A 72 -6.94 10.74 -17.41
CA MET A 72 -6.23 12.02 -17.36
C MET A 72 -7.07 13.17 -16.78
N LYS A 73 -8.38 13.05 -16.69
CA LYS A 73 -9.21 14.03 -15.98
C LYS A 73 -8.85 14.13 -14.49
N SER A 74 -8.27 13.07 -13.94
CA SER A 74 -7.77 13.01 -12.56
C SER A 74 -6.26 13.12 -12.47
N TYR A 75 -5.59 13.69 -13.48
CA TYR A 75 -4.14 13.78 -13.53
C TYR A 75 -3.56 14.42 -12.27
N ILE A 76 -2.56 13.77 -11.69
CA ILE A 76 -1.95 14.16 -10.40
C ILE A 76 -1.38 15.58 -10.43
N GLY A 77 -0.90 16.06 -11.57
CA GLY A 77 -0.39 17.41 -11.73
C GLY A 77 -1.44 18.51 -11.53
N LEU A 78 -2.74 18.17 -11.56
CA LEU A 78 -3.84 19.10 -11.29
C LEU A 78 -4.17 19.21 -9.80
N SER A 79 -3.61 18.32 -8.97
CA SER A 79 -3.89 18.24 -7.55
C SER A 79 -2.90 19.06 -6.73
N LYS A 80 -3.42 19.71 -5.68
CA LYS A 80 -2.58 20.42 -4.69
C LYS A 80 -2.14 19.50 -3.55
N SER A 81 -2.76 18.34 -3.39
CA SER A 81 -2.53 17.40 -2.30
C SER A 81 -1.74 16.16 -2.72
N HIS A 82 -1.13 16.16 -3.89
CA HIS A 82 -0.41 15.01 -4.44
C HIS A 82 -1.28 13.76 -4.59
N SER A 83 -2.56 13.94 -4.92
CA SER A 83 -3.51 12.87 -5.19
C SER A 83 -3.91 12.88 -6.65
N GLY A 84 -4.01 11.72 -7.26
CA GLY A 84 -4.51 11.60 -8.63
C GLY A 84 -3.83 10.55 -9.46
N TYR A 85 -4.17 10.57 -10.74
CA TYR A 85 -3.68 9.62 -11.73
C TYR A 85 -2.25 9.95 -12.18
N VAL A 86 -1.39 8.95 -12.15
CA VAL A 86 -0.02 9.01 -12.66
C VAL A 86 0.02 8.20 -13.96
N PRO A 87 0.14 8.87 -15.13
CA PRO A 87 0.14 8.15 -16.41
C PRO A 87 1.43 7.38 -16.65
N PRO A 88 1.43 6.42 -17.60
CA PRO A 88 2.65 5.70 -17.98
C PRO A 88 3.75 6.67 -18.42
N GLY A 89 4.96 6.43 -17.93
CA GLY A 89 6.12 7.24 -18.30
C GLY A 89 6.33 8.50 -17.47
N GLU A 90 5.46 8.80 -16.52
CA GLU A 90 5.59 9.97 -15.63
C GLU A 90 6.75 9.82 -14.66
N GLU A 91 6.97 8.62 -14.12
CA GLU A 91 8.07 8.35 -13.21
C GLU A 91 9.34 7.99 -13.96
N VAL A 92 10.39 8.80 -13.77
CA VAL A 92 11.71 8.60 -14.38
C VAL A 92 12.76 8.64 -13.28
N PHE A 93 13.53 7.56 -13.14
CA PHE A 93 14.72 7.53 -12.30
C PHE A 93 15.92 8.06 -13.07
N TYR A 94 16.87 8.68 -12.38
CA TYR A 94 18.06 9.30 -12.98
C TYR A 94 18.73 8.42 -14.03
N GLY A 95 18.79 8.93 -15.29
CA GLY A 95 19.48 8.27 -16.39
C GLY A 95 18.80 7.01 -16.92
N GLN A 96 17.59 6.69 -16.46
CA GLN A 96 16.84 5.53 -16.91
C GLN A 96 15.69 5.90 -17.84
N LYS A 97 15.20 4.92 -18.58
CA LYS A 97 13.97 5.08 -19.37
C LYS A 97 12.77 5.29 -18.47
N PRO A 98 11.75 6.05 -18.90
CA PRO A 98 10.51 6.19 -18.16
C PRO A 98 9.89 4.82 -17.79
N ASP A 99 9.37 4.71 -16.59
CA ASP A 99 8.73 3.50 -16.13
C ASP A 99 7.41 3.25 -16.86
N ARG A 100 7.15 1.99 -17.23
CA ARG A 100 5.96 1.57 -17.97
C ARG A 100 4.83 1.17 -17.02
N LYS A 101 4.59 1.96 -16.02
CA LYS A 101 3.47 1.74 -15.08
C LYS A 101 2.57 2.95 -15.06
N GLU A 102 1.32 2.72 -14.70
CA GLU A 102 0.38 3.76 -14.30
C GLU A 102 -0.05 3.52 -12.85
N ALA A 103 -0.41 4.57 -12.15
CA ALA A 103 -0.78 4.51 -10.76
C ALA A 103 -1.87 5.53 -10.43
N PHE A 104 -2.46 5.39 -9.27
CA PHE A 104 -3.33 6.42 -8.69
C PHE A 104 -2.89 6.62 -7.25
N ASP A 105 -2.37 7.80 -6.96
CA ASP A 105 -1.90 8.15 -5.62
C ASP A 105 -3.02 8.82 -4.83
N VAL A 106 -3.14 8.42 -3.57
CA VAL A 106 -4.12 8.99 -2.65
C VAL A 106 -3.38 9.50 -1.42
N SER A 107 -3.63 10.74 -1.06
CA SER A 107 -3.09 11.35 0.15
C SER A 107 -4.20 12.04 0.93
N LEU A 108 -3.92 12.36 2.19
CA LEU A 108 -4.81 13.17 3.00
C LEU A 108 -4.70 14.64 2.56
N ASP A 109 -5.84 15.33 2.46
CA ASP A 109 -5.91 16.76 2.20
C ASP A 109 -5.65 17.55 3.49
#